data_e0abbec94988db293ffa8baf21759238
#
_entry.id   e0abbec94988db293ffa8baf21759238
#
_cell.length_a   1.000
_cell.length_b   1.000
_cell.length_c   1.000
_cell.angle_alpha   90.00
_cell.angle_beta   90.00
_cell.angle_gamma   90.00
#
_symmetry.space_group_name_H-M   'P 1'
#
loop_
_entity.id
_entity.type
_entity.pdbx_description
1 polymer ?
#
loop_
_entity_poly.entity_id
_entity_poly.type
_entity_poly.pdbx_seq_one_letter_code
_entity_poly.pdbx_strand_id
1 'polypeptide(L)'
;NGGMTSMQGADKFHLIKGNLEIRDHDNLTNFGDLRLDSILGNFIVAENPGLQDLLGLDSLRYIGGTFNVIGNFSIDDLAGLDSLKTIGRDLNIQSNTSMESMSGLVALDSILGNFTLINNNSLIDVLGLDSLNFILGDYNVAENPNLMSFPLTIALDSIGALNVSGNGSLLDLTGLDSVRSIRGLVQIINNENLTSLDGLDSLNALRGALRMFNNVMLSDISSLSNVDPQTITDVAIENCESLSACA
;
A
#
# COMPACT_ATOMS: atom_id res chain seq x y z
N ASN A 1 -16.06 -27.12 -0.70
CA ASN A 1 -16.96 -26.67 0.35
C ASN A 1 -17.90 -25.65 -0.26
N GLY A 2 -19.24 -25.90 -0.20
CA GLY A 2 -20.24 -24.93 -0.62
C GLY A 2 -20.23 -23.75 0.35
N GLY A 3 -19.26 -22.87 0.18
CA GLY A 3 -19.04 -21.70 1.02
C GLY A 3 -20.18 -20.70 0.96
N MET A 4 -20.12 -19.69 1.77
CA MET A 4 -21.04 -18.56 1.80
C MET A 4 -21.09 -17.87 0.42
N THR A 5 -22.28 -17.54 -0.06
CA THR A 5 -22.46 -16.85 -1.33
C THR A 5 -22.82 -15.38 -1.15
N SER A 6 -23.28 -14.99 0.04
CA SER A 6 -23.62 -13.61 0.41
C SER A 6 -23.66 -13.45 1.93
N MET A 7 -23.65 -12.20 2.40
CA MET A 7 -23.87 -11.82 3.81
C MET A 7 -25.34 -11.45 4.08
N GLN A 8 -26.28 -11.98 3.30
CA GLN A 8 -27.71 -11.67 3.45
C GLN A 8 -28.20 -12.00 4.87
N GLY A 9 -28.88 -11.04 5.51
CA GLY A 9 -29.37 -11.17 6.90
C GLY A 9 -28.39 -10.65 7.96
N ALA A 10 -27.19 -10.22 7.58
CA ALA A 10 -26.24 -9.56 8.47
C ALA A 10 -26.41 -8.02 8.50
N ASP A 11 -27.46 -7.49 7.86
CA ASP A 11 -27.81 -6.07 7.77
C ASP A 11 -28.02 -5.35 9.10
N LYS A 12 -28.16 -6.12 10.19
CA LYS A 12 -28.31 -5.58 11.57
C LYS A 12 -26.96 -5.39 12.30
N PHE A 13 -25.88 -5.87 11.72
CA PHE A 13 -24.57 -5.70 12.32
C PHE A 13 -24.00 -4.31 11.98
N HIS A 14 -24.01 -3.40 12.93
CA HIS A 14 -23.39 -2.08 12.80
C HIS A 14 -22.02 -2.01 13.44
N LEU A 15 -21.74 -2.87 14.42
CA LEU A 15 -20.48 -2.91 15.16
C LEU A 15 -20.04 -4.35 15.42
N ILE A 16 -18.80 -4.64 15.06
CA ILE A 16 -18.11 -5.86 15.48
C ILE A 16 -17.06 -5.49 16.53
N LYS A 17 -17.23 -5.98 17.78
CA LYS A 17 -16.29 -5.68 18.87
C LYS A 17 -14.97 -6.45 18.79
N GLY A 18 -14.97 -7.57 18.11
CA GLY A 18 -13.80 -8.41 17.88
C GLY A 18 -13.32 -8.31 16.44
N ASN A 19 -12.78 -9.41 15.95
CA ASN A 19 -12.36 -9.54 14.55
C ASN A 19 -13.54 -9.90 13.64
N LEU A 20 -13.43 -9.49 12.37
CA LEU A 20 -14.22 -10.02 11.26
C LEU A 20 -13.28 -10.79 10.34
N GLU A 21 -13.56 -12.08 10.12
CA GLU A 21 -12.75 -12.94 9.25
C GLU A 21 -13.66 -13.61 8.21
N ILE A 22 -13.37 -13.37 6.95
CA ILE A 22 -14.05 -13.95 5.78
C ILE A 22 -12.99 -14.67 4.98
N ARG A 23 -13.00 -16.02 5.04
CA ARG A 23 -11.96 -16.85 4.43
C ARG A 23 -12.54 -18.07 3.73
N ASP A 24 -11.85 -18.52 2.69
CA ASP A 24 -12.12 -19.81 2.04
C ASP A 24 -13.55 -19.95 1.49
N HIS A 25 -14.08 -18.87 0.91
CA HIS A 25 -15.43 -18.84 0.32
C HIS A 25 -15.38 -18.73 -1.20
N ASP A 26 -15.41 -19.88 -1.88
CA ASP A 26 -15.25 -19.93 -3.34
C ASP A 26 -16.33 -19.18 -4.12
N ASN A 27 -17.54 -19.05 -3.56
CA ASN A 27 -18.72 -18.51 -4.22
C ASN A 27 -19.16 -17.14 -3.70
N LEU A 28 -18.41 -16.53 -2.78
CA LEU A 28 -18.69 -15.18 -2.29
C LEU A 28 -18.21 -14.17 -3.34
N THR A 29 -19.14 -13.36 -3.85
CA THR A 29 -18.81 -12.34 -4.87
C THR A 29 -18.69 -10.92 -4.29
N ASN A 30 -19.43 -10.62 -3.22
CA ASN A 30 -19.39 -9.35 -2.48
C ASN A 30 -20.04 -9.52 -1.10
N PHE A 31 -20.13 -8.44 -0.32
CA PHE A 31 -20.72 -8.47 1.03
C PHE A 31 -22.23 -8.18 1.05
N GLY A 32 -22.85 -7.84 -0.08
CA GLY A 32 -24.28 -7.57 -0.18
C GLY A 32 -24.68 -6.31 0.60
N ASP A 33 -25.71 -6.43 1.47
CA ASP A 33 -26.27 -5.28 2.20
C ASP A 33 -25.73 -5.15 3.63
N LEU A 34 -24.47 -5.53 3.88
CA LEU A 34 -23.87 -5.44 5.22
C LEU A 34 -23.62 -3.98 5.60
N ARG A 35 -24.39 -3.46 6.57
CA ARG A 35 -24.32 -2.04 7.01
C ARG A 35 -23.43 -1.85 8.23
N LEU A 36 -22.19 -2.26 8.10
CA LEU A 36 -21.20 -2.24 9.18
C LEU A 36 -20.53 -0.86 9.28
N ASP A 37 -20.62 -0.22 10.42
CA ASP A 37 -20.00 1.09 10.68
C ASP A 37 -18.54 0.93 11.18
N SER A 38 -18.28 -0.10 12.01
CA SER A 38 -16.98 -0.27 12.65
C SER A 38 -16.65 -1.71 13.01
N ILE A 39 -15.37 -2.05 12.90
CA ILE A 39 -14.74 -3.27 13.40
C ILE A 39 -13.67 -2.85 14.42
N LEU A 40 -13.79 -3.24 15.70
CA LEU A 40 -12.81 -2.84 16.72
C LEU A 40 -11.55 -3.72 16.72
N GLY A 41 -11.62 -4.92 16.18
CA GLY A 41 -10.50 -5.84 16.01
C GLY A 41 -9.94 -5.80 14.59
N ASN A 42 -9.39 -6.93 14.16
CA ASN A 42 -8.87 -7.10 12.80
C ASN A 42 -10.01 -7.37 11.81
N PHE A 43 -9.82 -6.92 10.58
CA PHE A 43 -10.63 -7.32 9.45
C PHE A 43 -9.77 -8.14 8.48
N ILE A 44 -10.21 -9.35 8.17
CA ILE A 44 -9.46 -10.28 7.33
C ILE A 44 -10.38 -10.79 6.23
N VAL A 45 -9.99 -10.53 4.99
CA VAL A 45 -10.62 -11.01 3.76
C VAL A 45 -9.55 -11.81 3.03
N ALA A 46 -9.61 -13.13 3.08
CA ALA A 46 -8.54 -13.94 2.55
C ALA A 46 -9.04 -15.20 1.83
N GLU A 47 -8.37 -15.54 0.74
CA GLU A 47 -8.60 -16.80 0.01
C GLU A 47 -10.07 -16.99 -0.41
N ASN A 48 -10.69 -15.91 -0.91
CA ASN A 48 -12.03 -15.94 -1.48
C ASN A 48 -11.92 -15.73 -3.01
N PRO A 49 -11.68 -16.78 -3.79
CA PRO A 49 -11.32 -16.67 -5.21
C PRO A 49 -12.45 -16.10 -6.08
N GLY A 50 -13.71 -16.17 -5.64
CA GLY A 50 -14.87 -15.59 -6.34
C GLY A 50 -15.17 -14.14 -5.99
N LEU A 51 -14.49 -13.57 -4.99
CA LEU A 51 -14.76 -12.21 -4.50
C LEU A 51 -14.27 -11.17 -5.51
N GLN A 52 -15.20 -10.33 -6.02
CA GLN A 52 -14.92 -9.34 -7.05
C GLN A 52 -14.68 -7.94 -6.47
N ASP A 53 -15.39 -7.60 -5.41
CA ASP A 53 -15.36 -6.31 -4.74
C ASP A 53 -15.75 -6.43 -3.25
N LEU A 54 -15.76 -5.31 -2.54
CA LEU A 54 -16.19 -5.25 -1.13
C LEU A 54 -17.51 -4.50 -0.97
N LEU A 55 -18.34 -4.43 -2.04
CA LEU A 55 -19.65 -3.80 -1.99
C LEU A 55 -20.51 -4.37 -0.86
N GLY A 56 -21.18 -3.47 -0.15
CA GLY A 56 -21.94 -3.77 1.07
C GLY A 56 -21.23 -3.31 2.35
N LEU A 57 -19.96 -2.88 2.25
CA LEU A 57 -19.22 -2.26 3.34
C LEU A 57 -19.18 -0.73 3.25
N ASP A 58 -20.05 -0.12 2.44
CA ASP A 58 -20.08 1.32 2.12
C ASP A 58 -20.21 2.22 3.35
N SER A 59 -20.71 1.69 4.46
CA SER A 59 -20.84 2.40 5.74
C SER A 59 -19.61 2.27 6.64
N LEU A 60 -18.65 1.39 6.33
CA LEU A 60 -17.50 1.09 7.19
C LEU A 60 -16.55 2.27 7.26
N ARG A 61 -16.32 2.79 8.47
CA ARG A 61 -15.50 3.99 8.71
C ARG A 61 -14.24 3.72 9.51
N TYR A 62 -14.21 2.63 10.26
CA TYR A 62 -13.14 2.36 11.21
C TYR A 62 -12.85 0.87 11.35
N ILE A 63 -11.57 0.53 11.24
CA ILE A 63 -11.03 -0.78 11.61
C ILE A 63 -9.99 -0.55 12.71
N GLY A 64 -10.23 -1.08 13.91
CA GLY A 64 -9.35 -0.83 15.07
C GLY A 64 -8.07 -1.65 15.08
N GLY A 65 -8.05 -2.75 14.35
CA GLY A 65 -6.90 -3.63 14.20
C GLY A 65 -6.26 -3.54 12.80
N THR A 66 -5.66 -4.65 12.38
CA THR A 66 -5.08 -4.81 11.05
C THR A 66 -6.17 -5.15 10.02
N PHE A 67 -6.08 -4.54 8.84
CA PHE A 67 -6.88 -4.91 7.68
C PHE A 67 -6.04 -5.71 6.70
N ASN A 68 -6.46 -6.93 6.43
CA ASN A 68 -5.81 -7.85 5.50
C ASN A 68 -6.73 -8.18 4.32
N VAL A 69 -6.26 -7.98 3.10
CA VAL A 69 -6.88 -8.45 1.85
C VAL A 69 -5.84 -9.32 1.14
N ILE A 70 -5.99 -10.65 1.23
CA ILE A 70 -4.93 -11.57 0.84
C ILE A 70 -5.48 -12.71 -0.01
N GLY A 71 -4.90 -12.93 -1.20
CA GLY A 71 -5.18 -14.10 -2.02
C GLY A 71 -6.61 -14.16 -2.57
N ASN A 72 -7.24 -13.00 -2.78
CA ASN A 72 -8.56 -12.92 -3.42
C ASN A 72 -8.35 -12.68 -4.92
N PHE A 73 -8.26 -13.77 -5.68
CA PHE A 73 -7.76 -13.72 -7.06
C PHE A 73 -8.66 -13.07 -8.09
N SER A 74 -9.93 -12.80 -7.77
CA SER A 74 -10.88 -12.13 -8.66
C SER A 74 -11.22 -10.70 -8.23
N ILE A 75 -10.61 -10.20 -7.15
CA ILE A 75 -10.87 -8.84 -6.69
C ILE A 75 -10.16 -7.84 -7.62
N ASP A 76 -10.94 -6.93 -8.23
CA ASP A 76 -10.43 -5.94 -9.17
C ASP A 76 -10.02 -4.64 -8.48
N ASP A 77 -10.76 -4.26 -7.43
CA ASP A 77 -10.50 -3.09 -6.59
C ASP A 77 -11.09 -3.25 -5.18
N LEU A 78 -11.13 -2.18 -4.40
CA LEU A 78 -11.67 -2.16 -3.04
C LEU A 78 -13.01 -1.40 -2.95
N ALA A 79 -13.78 -1.33 -4.05
CA ALA A 79 -15.08 -0.68 -4.07
C ALA A 79 -15.98 -1.20 -2.93
N GLY A 80 -16.66 -0.28 -2.24
CA GLY A 80 -17.44 -0.55 -1.02
C GLY A 80 -16.76 -0.09 0.27
N LEU A 81 -15.51 0.41 0.20
CA LEU A 81 -14.82 0.98 1.37
C LEU A 81 -14.70 2.51 1.31
N ASP A 82 -15.50 3.17 0.48
CA ASP A 82 -15.42 4.62 0.22
C ASP A 82 -15.61 5.51 1.46
N SER A 83 -16.16 4.96 2.54
CA SER A 83 -16.31 5.66 3.83
C SER A 83 -15.19 5.38 4.84
N LEU A 84 -14.27 4.42 4.55
CA LEU A 84 -13.24 4.00 5.49
C LEU A 84 -12.21 5.11 5.70
N LYS A 85 -12.07 5.57 6.96
CA LYS A 85 -11.19 6.70 7.31
C LYS A 85 -9.94 6.30 8.05
N THR A 86 -10.01 5.26 8.87
CA THR A 86 -8.90 4.92 9.75
C THR A 86 -8.73 3.42 9.89
N ILE A 87 -7.50 2.97 9.76
CA ILE A 87 -7.05 1.64 10.11
C ILE A 87 -6.11 1.76 11.31
N GLY A 88 -6.51 1.16 12.44
CA GLY A 88 -5.83 1.33 13.73
C GLY A 88 -4.50 0.59 13.86
N ARG A 89 -4.18 -0.29 12.90
CA ARG A 89 -2.89 -0.97 12.78
C ARG A 89 -2.46 -1.03 11.31
N ASP A 90 -2.07 -2.21 10.82
CA ASP A 90 -1.51 -2.38 9.49
C ASP A 90 -2.60 -2.50 8.42
N LEU A 91 -2.30 -2.02 7.21
CA LEU A 91 -3.01 -2.35 5.98
C LEU A 91 -2.13 -3.27 5.15
N ASN A 92 -2.60 -4.50 4.91
CA ASN A 92 -1.88 -5.49 4.11
C ASN A 92 -2.74 -5.93 2.92
N ILE A 93 -2.28 -5.64 1.72
CA ILE A 93 -2.90 -6.05 0.45
C ILE A 93 -1.89 -6.90 -0.29
N GLN A 94 -2.16 -8.21 -0.35
CA GLN A 94 -1.16 -9.15 -0.85
C GLN A 94 -1.79 -10.22 -1.75
N SER A 95 -1.11 -10.53 -2.85
CA SER A 95 -1.45 -11.66 -3.74
C SER A 95 -2.86 -11.60 -4.30
N ASN A 96 -3.39 -10.40 -4.54
CA ASN A 96 -4.67 -10.20 -5.23
C ASN A 96 -4.36 -9.97 -6.70
N THR A 97 -4.21 -11.05 -7.45
CA THR A 97 -3.55 -11.02 -8.79
C THR A 97 -4.37 -10.32 -9.87
N SER A 98 -5.68 -10.15 -9.70
CA SER A 98 -6.52 -9.38 -10.63
C SER A 98 -6.68 -7.91 -10.22
N MET A 99 -6.23 -7.51 -9.04
CA MET A 99 -6.40 -6.14 -8.56
C MET A 99 -5.66 -5.14 -9.45
N GLU A 100 -6.40 -4.21 -10.05
CA GLU A 100 -5.90 -3.19 -10.97
C GLU A 100 -5.65 -1.85 -10.28
N SER A 101 -6.44 -1.53 -9.23
CA SER A 101 -6.35 -0.27 -8.48
C SER A 101 -6.73 -0.45 -7.00
N MET A 102 -6.55 0.62 -6.21
CA MET A 102 -7.00 0.68 -4.82
C MET A 102 -8.27 1.54 -4.66
N SER A 103 -9.05 1.70 -5.74
CA SER A 103 -10.35 2.39 -5.69
C SER A 103 -11.20 1.84 -4.54
N GLY A 104 -11.94 2.74 -3.87
CA GLY A 104 -12.71 2.40 -2.66
C GLY A 104 -12.06 2.87 -1.37
N LEU A 105 -10.77 3.25 -1.37
CA LEU A 105 -10.11 3.83 -0.18
C LEU A 105 -10.03 5.36 -0.22
N VAL A 106 -10.88 6.01 -1.03
CA VAL A 106 -10.83 7.47 -1.29
C VAL A 106 -10.95 8.37 -0.06
N ALA A 107 -11.55 7.86 1.03
CA ALA A 107 -11.68 8.58 2.29
C ALA A 107 -10.63 8.17 3.35
N LEU A 108 -9.72 7.23 3.02
CA LEU A 108 -8.74 6.74 3.98
C LEU A 108 -7.72 7.83 4.31
N ASP A 109 -7.75 8.30 5.54
CA ASP A 109 -6.92 9.38 6.07
C ASP A 109 -5.68 8.85 6.80
N SER A 110 -5.83 7.74 7.56
CA SER A 110 -4.75 7.30 8.44
C SER A 110 -4.63 5.77 8.58
N ILE A 111 -3.38 5.31 8.54
CA ILE A 111 -2.93 3.96 8.88
C ILE A 111 -1.99 4.08 10.08
N LEU A 112 -2.41 3.56 11.25
CA LEU A 112 -1.65 3.69 12.49
C LEU A 112 -0.60 2.57 12.69
N GLY A 113 -0.30 1.83 11.65
CA GLY A 113 0.73 0.81 11.54
C GLY A 113 1.45 0.88 10.21
N ASN A 114 1.79 -0.27 9.66
CA ASN A 114 2.46 -0.39 8.37
C ASN A 114 1.46 -0.38 7.20
N PHE A 115 1.92 0.12 6.06
CA PHE A 115 1.28 -0.08 4.77
C PHE A 115 2.09 -1.09 3.95
N THR A 116 1.46 -2.18 3.53
CA THR A 116 2.10 -3.25 2.78
C THR A 116 1.27 -3.61 1.55
N LEU A 117 1.89 -3.52 0.37
CA LEU A 117 1.31 -3.80 -0.93
C LEU A 117 2.25 -4.72 -1.71
N ILE A 118 1.94 -6.03 -1.76
CA ILE A 118 2.88 -7.04 -2.26
C ILE A 118 2.20 -8.03 -3.20
N ASN A 119 2.87 -8.40 -4.30
CA ASN A 119 2.43 -9.45 -5.23
C ASN A 119 1.05 -9.21 -5.86
N ASN A 120 0.68 -7.97 -6.15
CA ASN A 120 -0.55 -7.67 -6.88
C ASN A 120 -0.19 -7.43 -8.35
N ASN A 121 -0.14 -8.52 -9.11
CA ASN A 121 0.50 -8.53 -10.43
C ASN A 121 -0.21 -7.68 -11.49
N SER A 122 -1.52 -7.46 -11.38
CA SER A 122 -2.29 -6.61 -12.30
C SER A 122 -2.34 -5.15 -11.87
N LEU A 123 -1.80 -4.80 -10.69
CA LEU A 123 -1.91 -3.45 -10.15
C LEU A 123 -1.14 -2.46 -11.02
N ILE A 124 -1.86 -1.47 -11.56
CA ILE A 124 -1.32 -0.44 -12.44
C ILE A 124 -1.02 0.83 -11.66
N ASP A 125 -1.90 1.17 -10.73
CA ASP A 125 -1.78 2.35 -9.89
C ASP A 125 -2.34 2.11 -8.49
N VAL A 126 -2.15 3.08 -7.63
CA VAL A 126 -2.68 3.09 -6.26
C VAL A 126 -3.70 4.21 -6.06
N LEU A 127 -4.46 4.54 -7.12
CA LEU A 127 -5.57 5.49 -7.05
C LEU A 127 -6.56 5.06 -5.96
N GLY A 128 -7.04 6.05 -5.19
CA GLY A 128 -7.90 5.83 -4.03
C GLY A 128 -7.21 6.08 -2.70
N LEU A 129 -5.89 6.31 -2.68
CA LEU A 129 -5.16 6.71 -1.47
C LEU A 129 -4.84 8.22 -1.41
N ASP A 130 -5.49 9.02 -2.26
CA ASP A 130 -5.22 10.48 -2.36
C ASP A 130 -5.53 11.28 -1.08
N SER A 131 -6.37 10.72 -0.20
CA SER A 131 -6.67 11.33 1.10
C SER A 131 -5.75 10.86 2.23
N LEU A 132 -4.78 9.98 1.93
CA LEU A 132 -3.92 9.39 2.96
C LEU A 132 -2.88 10.40 3.44
N ASN A 133 -3.05 10.84 4.68
CA ASN A 133 -2.21 11.87 5.31
C ASN A 133 -1.22 11.30 6.32
N PHE A 134 -1.44 10.08 6.79
CA PHE A 134 -0.67 9.56 7.90
C PHE A 134 -0.44 8.04 7.82
N ILE A 135 0.84 7.65 7.85
CA ILE A 135 1.29 6.27 8.07
C ILE A 135 2.29 6.28 9.23
N LEU A 136 1.95 5.61 10.33
CA LEU A 136 2.84 5.60 11.50
C LEU A 136 4.03 4.66 11.32
N GLY A 137 3.85 3.56 10.62
CA GLY A 137 4.84 2.51 10.41
C GLY A 137 5.58 2.62 9.09
N ASP A 138 5.96 1.46 8.58
CA ASP A 138 6.72 1.32 7.34
C ASP A 138 5.82 1.40 6.10
N TYR A 139 6.40 1.86 5.00
CA TYR A 139 5.79 1.89 3.68
C TYR A 139 6.49 0.85 2.79
N ASN A 140 5.77 -0.23 2.49
CA ASN A 140 6.32 -1.38 1.78
C ASN A 140 5.51 -1.67 0.52
N VAL A 141 6.10 -1.45 -0.66
CA VAL A 141 5.53 -1.74 -1.96
C VAL A 141 6.49 -2.63 -2.74
N ALA A 142 6.12 -3.90 -2.89
CA ALA A 142 7.02 -4.88 -3.46
C ALA A 142 6.33 -5.86 -4.41
N GLU A 143 7.05 -6.32 -5.42
CA GLU A 143 6.59 -7.36 -6.36
C GLU A 143 5.25 -7.01 -7.03
N ASN A 144 5.08 -5.75 -7.45
CA ASN A 144 3.95 -5.29 -8.26
C ASN A 144 4.47 -4.87 -9.64
N PRO A 145 4.72 -5.81 -10.55
CA PRO A 145 5.51 -5.58 -11.76
C PRO A 145 4.88 -4.59 -12.75
N ASN A 146 3.57 -4.39 -12.70
CA ASN A 146 2.84 -3.47 -13.58
C ASN A 146 2.56 -2.10 -12.93
N LEU A 147 2.97 -1.89 -11.69
CA LEU A 147 2.77 -0.61 -10.98
C LEU A 147 3.58 0.49 -11.65
N MET A 148 2.90 1.56 -12.10
CA MET A 148 3.50 2.68 -12.83
C MET A 148 3.77 3.90 -11.94
N SER A 149 3.00 4.10 -10.87
CA SER A 149 3.10 5.28 -10.01
C SER A 149 2.58 5.03 -8.59
N PHE A 150 3.01 5.87 -7.65
CA PHE A 150 2.44 5.95 -6.30
C PHE A 150 1.24 6.91 -6.24
N PRO A 151 0.40 6.85 -5.17
CA PRO A 151 -0.68 7.82 -4.98
C PRO A 151 -0.09 9.20 -4.69
N LEU A 152 -0.77 10.24 -5.12
CA LEU A 152 -0.41 11.62 -4.77
C LEU A 152 -0.74 11.90 -3.29
N THR A 153 0.13 11.54 -2.39
CA THR A 153 -0.03 11.77 -0.94
C THR A 153 0.38 13.21 -0.60
N ILE A 154 -0.58 14.11 -0.57
CA ILE A 154 -0.32 15.56 -0.41
C ILE A 154 0.13 15.99 1.00
N ALA A 155 0.01 15.13 2.00
CA ALA A 155 0.31 15.49 3.38
C ALA A 155 1.09 14.42 4.19
N LEU A 156 1.62 13.39 3.53
CA LEU A 156 2.41 12.34 4.19
C LEU A 156 3.80 12.87 4.56
N ASP A 157 3.95 13.44 5.75
CA ASP A 157 5.19 14.11 6.20
C ASP A 157 6.32 13.15 6.60
N SER A 158 5.99 12.03 7.22
CA SER A 158 7.01 11.06 7.64
C SER A 158 6.50 9.62 7.67
N ILE A 159 7.39 8.68 7.36
CA ILE A 159 7.16 7.23 7.41
C ILE A 159 8.23 6.52 8.24
N GLY A 160 8.00 5.25 8.57
CA GLY A 160 9.00 4.36 9.17
C GLY A 160 10.13 4.05 8.20
N ALA A 161 10.25 2.83 7.76
CA ALA A 161 11.11 2.45 6.63
C ALA A 161 10.39 2.64 5.30
N LEU A 162 11.15 2.74 4.21
CA LEU A 162 10.66 2.71 2.84
C LEU A 162 11.24 1.49 2.13
N ASN A 163 10.40 0.59 1.65
CA ASN A 163 10.81 -0.49 0.75
C ASN A 163 10.04 -0.37 -0.57
N VAL A 164 10.78 -0.22 -1.65
CA VAL A 164 10.29 -0.25 -3.04
C VAL A 164 11.10 -1.28 -3.78
N SER A 165 10.52 -2.46 -4.02
CA SER A 165 11.29 -3.54 -4.62
C SER A 165 10.48 -4.38 -5.61
N GLY A 166 11.11 -4.78 -6.75
CA GLY A 166 10.47 -5.64 -7.74
C GLY A 166 9.28 -5.02 -8.49
N ASN A 167 9.23 -3.69 -8.58
CA ASN A 167 8.18 -2.97 -9.30
C ASN A 167 8.73 -2.56 -10.68
N GLY A 168 8.75 -3.53 -11.62
CA GLY A 168 9.46 -3.40 -12.88
C GLY A 168 8.97 -2.29 -13.81
N SER A 169 7.71 -1.82 -13.70
CA SER A 169 7.16 -0.74 -14.53
C SER A 169 7.27 0.65 -13.91
N LEU A 170 7.76 0.75 -12.67
CA LEU A 170 7.87 2.02 -11.96
C LEU A 170 9.00 2.88 -12.54
N LEU A 171 8.69 4.14 -12.90
CA LEU A 171 9.64 5.05 -13.54
C LEU A 171 10.32 6.00 -12.54
N ASP A 172 9.61 6.40 -11.51
CA ASP A 172 10.03 7.32 -10.45
C ASP A 172 9.24 7.06 -9.15
N LEU A 173 9.43 7.89 -8.14
CA LEU A 173 8.74 7.79 -6.85
C LEU A 173 7.73 8.94 -6.65
N THR A 174 7.32 9.62 -7.74
CA THR A 174 6.30 10.66 -7.70
C THR A 174 5.05 10.15 -6.96
N GLY A 175 4.56 10.96 -6.03
CA GLY A 175 3.50 10.58 -5.08
C GLY A 175 4.00 10.55 -3.63
N LEU A 176 5.32 10.45 -3.42
CA LEU A 176 5.95 10.60 -2.11
C LEU A 176 6.48 12.03 -1.86
N ASP A 177 6.08 13.00 -2.69
CA ASP A 177 6.62 14.37 -2.73
C ASP A 177 6.51 15.13 -1.42
N SER A 178 5.57 14.75 -0.56
CA SER A 178 5.39 15.35 0.77
C SER A 178 6.28 14.79 1.85
N VAL A 179 6.94 13.64 1.60
CA VAL A 179 7.72 12.93 2.63
C VAL A 179 9.02 13.69 2.93
N ARG A 180 9.11 14.21 4.17
CA ARG A 180 10.28 14.94 4.66
C ARG A 180 11.22 14.10 5.50
N SER A 181 10.71 13.04 6.11
CA SER A 181 11.53 12.20 6.99
C SER A 181 11.22 10.72 6.82
N ILE A 182 12.26 9.90 6.66
CA ILE A 182 12.19 8.45 6.74
C ILE A 182 13.01 8.02 7.96
N ARG A 183 12.33 7.36 8.92
CA ARG A 183 12.91 7.06 10.24
C ARG A 183 13.71 5.77 10.27
N GLY A 184 13.63 4.96 9.23
CA GLY A 184 14.24 3.65 9.13
C GLY A 184 15.02 3.46 7.85
N LEU A 185 15.19 2.19 7.47
CA LEU A 185 15.87 1.77 6.26
C LEU A 185 15.12 2.24 5.01
N VAL A 186 15.87 2.71 4.00
CA VAL A 186 15.38 2.91 2.64
C VAL A 186 15.97 1.81 1.76
N GLN A 187 15.10 1.01 1.14
CA GLN A 187 15.46 -0.01 0.17
C GLN A 187 14.77 0.26 -1.16
N ILE A 188 15.54 0.39 -2.23
CA ILE A 188 15.05 0.54 -3.61
C ILE A 188 15.79 -0.53 -4.43
N ILE A 189 15.10 -1.65 -4.71
CA ILE A 189 15.77 -2.85 -5.20
C ILE A 189 15.00 -3.48 -6.37
N ASN A 190 15.71 -3.87 -7.44
CA ASN A 190 15.11 -4.60 -8.58
C ASN A 190 13.95 -3.85 -9.26
N ASN A 191 14.02 -2.53 -9.38
CA ASN A 191 13.05 -1.75 -10.15
C ASN A 191 13.70 -1.42 -11.50
N GLU A 192 13.48 -2.30 -12.48
CA GLU A 192 14.26 -2.33 -13.72
C GLU A 192 14.14 -1.06 -14.57
N ASN A 193 12.96 -0.41 -14.57
CA ASN A 193 12.69 0.80 -15.34
C ASN A 193 12.77 2.10 -14.52
N LEU A 194 13.12 2.03 -13.25
CA LEU A 194 13.26 3.21 -12.40
C LEU A 194 14.41 4.09 -12.90
N THR A 195 14.10 5.32 -13.34
CA THR A 195 15.07 6.26 -13.94
C THR A 195 15.51 7.34 -12.98
N SER A 196 14.64 7.74 -12.03
CA SER A 196 14.92 8.79 -11.04
C SER A 196 14.31 8.46 -9.68
N LEU A 197 14.71 9.23 -8.66
CA LEU A 197 14.07 9.21 -7.34
C LEU A 197 13.14 10.41 -7.16
N ASP A 198 12.64 11.00 -8.26
CA ASP A 198 11.65 12.08 -8.20
C ASP A 198 10.46 11.65 -7.33
N GLY A 199 9.96 12.54 -6.47
CA GLY A 199 9.03 12.23 -5.39
C GLY A 199 9.70 12.17 -4.01
N LEU A 200 11.04 12.17 -3.92
CA LEU A 200 11.76 12.33 -2.66
C LEU A 200 12.38 13.72 -2.48
N ASP A 201 11.99 14.71 -3.29
CA ASP A 201 12.58 16.06 -3.30
C ASP A 201 12.40 16.83 -1.99
N SER A 202 11.35 16.51 -1.24
CA SER A 202 11.11 17.10 0.09
C SER A 202 11.89 16.40 1.22
N LEU A 203 12.53 15.24 0.93
CA LEU A 203 13.21 14.45 1.94
C LEU A 203 14.44 15.20 2.46
N ASN A 204 14.47 15.47 3.76
CA ASN A 204 15.58 16.15 4.42
C ASN A 204 16.25 15.32 5.52
N ALA A 205 15.59 14.24 5.98
CA ALA A 205 16.16 13.36 7.00
C ALA A 205 15.90 11.88 6.66
N LEU A 206 16.97 11.14 6.47
CA LEU A 206 16.96 9.68 6.35
C LEU A 206 17.70 9.09 7.57
N ARG A 207 16.93 8.60 8.55
CA ARG A 207 17.48 8.16 9.84
C ARG A 207 17.76 6.66 9.86
N GLY A 208 18.37 6.16 8.80
CA GLY A 208 18.68 4.75 8.61
C GLY A 208 19.67 4.54 7.48
N ALA A 209 19.80 3.30 7.02
CA ALA A 209 20.62 2.99 5.85
C ALA A 209 19.88 3.29 4.55
N LEU A 210 20.62 3.62 3.49
CA LEU A 210 20.16 3.72 2.11
C LEU A 210 20.73 2.56 1.31
N ARG A 211 19.87 1.75 0.70
CA ARG A 211 20.25 0.59 -0.11
C ARG A 211 19.55 0.65 -1.46
N MET A 212 20.34 0.76 -2.52
CA MET A 212 19.86 0.76 -3.90
C MET A 212 20.59 -0.33 -4.68
N PHE A 213 19.85 -1.38 -5.07
CA PHE A 213 20.43 -2.52 -5.74
C PHE A 213 19.65 -2.87 -7.01
N ASN A 214 20.37 -3.16 -8.09
CA ASN A 214 19.80 -3.66 -9.34
C ASN A 214 18.75 -2.73 -9.97
N ASN A 215 18.89 -1.42 -9.85
CA ASN A 215 18.07 -0.45 -10.57
C ASN A 215 18.87 0.04 -11.79
N VAL A 216 18.91 -0.81 -12.82
CA VAL A 216 19.86 -0.65 -13.96
C VAL A 216 19.64 0.62 -14.79
N MET A 217 18.41 1.14 -14.83
CA MET A 217 18.06 2.37 -15.54
C MET A 217 18.15 3.64 -14.67
N LEU A 218 18.40 3.50 -13.35
CA LEU A 218 18.47 4.63 -12.44
C LEU A 218 19.66 5.52 -12.80
N SER A 219 19.37 6.74 -13.24
CA SER A 219 20.36 7.72 -13.70
C SER A 219 20.36 9.01 -12.90
N ASP A 220 19.29 9.29 -12.14
CA ASP A 220 19.13 10.51 -11.35
C ASP A 220 18.72 10.21 -9.91
N ILE A 221 19.53 10.69 -8.97
CA ILE A 221 19.27 10.64 -7.52
C ILE A 221 19.33 12.05 -6.90
N SER A 222 19.19 13.10 -7.72
CA SER A 222 19.29 14.50 -7.28
C SER A 222 18.22 14.88 -6.25
N SER A 223 17.09 14.18 -6.22
CA SER A 223 16.05 14.33 -5.19
C SER A 223 16.56 14.09 -3.76
N LEU A 224 17.71 13.41 -3.61
CA LEU A 224 18.37 13.23 -2.30
C LEU A 224 19.27 14.39 -1.90
N SER A 225 19.41 15.42 -2.73
CA SER A 225 20.35 16.57 -2.47
C SER A 225 20.01 17.37 -1.21
N ASN A 226 18.76 17.33 -0.75
CA ASN A 226 18.32 17.99 0.48
C ASN A 226 18.47 17.16 1.75
N VAL A 227 18.87 15.89 1.62
CA VAL A 227 19.02 14.99 2.79
C VAL A 227 20.27 15.39 3.58
N ASP A 228 20.09 15.63 4.89
CA ASP A 228 21.22 15.85 5.78
C ASP A 228 22.05 14.55 5.88
N PRO A 229 23.31 14.55 5.38
CA PRO A 229 24.15 13.35 5.36
C PRO A 229 24.47 12.83 6.76
N GLN A 230 24.35 13.65 7.81
CA GLN A 230 24.56 13.20 9.19
C GLN A 230 23.44 12.31 9.72
N THR A 231 22.29 12.28 9.02
CA THR A 231 21.15 11.44 9.39
C THR A 231 21.25 10.03 8.81
N ILE A 232 22.10 9.82 7.79
CA ILE A 232 22.28 8.54 7.11
C ILE A 232 23.31 7.69 7.89
N THR A 233 22.95 6.44 8.18
CA THR A 233 23.84 5.54 8.93
C THR A 233 24.76 4.71 8.05
N ASP A 234 24.33 4.38 6.83
CA ASP A 234 25.06 3.57 5.87
C ASP A 234 24.50 3.76 4.46
N VAL A 235 25.34 3.66 3.43
CA VAL A 235 24.93 3.74 2.04
C VAL A 235 25.54 2.58 1.25
N ALA A 236 24.69 1.83 0.53
CA ALA A 236 25.14 0.81 -0.39
C ALA A 236 24.37 0.97 -1.73
N ILE A 237 25.12 1.13 -2.81
CA ILE A 237 24.60 1.28 -4.17
C ILE A 237 25.34 0.29 -5.04
N GLU A 238 24.62 -0.68 -5.61
CA GLU A 238 25.22 -1.73 -6.45
C GLU A 238 24.35 -1.99 -7.67
N ASN A 239 24.97 -2.27 -8.83
CA ASN A 239 24.29 -2.59 -10.09
C ASN A 239 23.26 -1.51 -10.52
N CYS A 240 23.60 -0.24 -10.32
CA CYS A 240 22.86 0.92 -10.82
C CYS A 240 23.71 1.55 -11.94
N GLU A 241 23.81 0.85 -13.07
CA GLU A 241 24.82 1.11 -14.11
C GLU A 241 24.65 2.46 -14.81
N SER A 242 23.42 2.99 -14.84
CA SER A 242 23.10 4.29 -15.45
C SER A 242 23.45 5.49 -14.56
N LEU A 243 23.74 5.28 -13.27
CA LEU A 243 24.29 6.36 -12.43
C LEU A 243 25.69 6.67 -12.92
N SER A 244 25.86 7.85 -13.54
CA SER A 244 27.20 8.32 -13.85
C SER A 244 28.00 8.44 -12.56
N ALA A 245 29.25 7.93 -12.57
CA ALA A 245 30.17 8.22 -11.51
C ALA A 245 30.19 9.75 -11.34
N CYS A 246 29.73 10.25 -10.19
CA CYS A 246 29.88 11.66 -9.87
C CYS A 246 31.38 11.98 -9.96
N ALA A 247 31.71 12.81 -10.96
CA ALA A 247 33.05 13.36 -11.10
C ALA A 247 33.33 14.33 -9.95
#